data_494bff23e8cc6b01a87f41eb31d4adc1
#
_entry.id   494bff23e8cc6b01a87f41eb31d4adc1
#
_cell.length_a   1.000
_cell.length_b   1.000
_cell.length_c   1.000
_cell.angle_alpha   90.00
_cell.angle_beta   90.00
_cell.angle_gamma   90.00
#
_symmetry.space_group_name_H-M   'P 1'
#
loop_
_entity.id
_entity.type
_entity.pdbx_description
1 polymer ?
#
loop_
_entity_poly.entity_id
_entity_poly.type
_entity_poly.pdbx_seq_one_letter_code
_entity_poly.pdbx_strand_id
1 'polypeptide(L)'
;MTAPRPTAERAAVVVTGMSVTTAFGRGTDRLRAALAAGQPAFTDVTRFDVGRRRAKRAAHLPGSPVLLDELGDLLTQAIGQAGLDAAAVGQTPLLCARHSDPSWPRRPQESRADGHAAATGSALAARAGLRDARRTYTNACVAASTALADAAALIASGREERVAVAAGYLVDEDVFALFDAGRALADDGALRSFSAGRRGLLLGDGMAAVILESAAAAERRGAEPLARLLGWGRAGDAHHVCQPHPEGLGMARALTAALARADRAPEQVDYLNAHGTGTSYNDSAEAAAVHLAFGAHAPKLPVSSTKSLTGHTLEASGLVEFAVSVLVLQEGLLPVNAGYTGQDPACRLDLVTQVPRRLKPATVVSLNAAFGGANTALVLGAA
;
A
#
# COMPACT_ATOMS: atom_id res chain seq x y z
N MET A 1 -30.95 3.22 -33.05
CA MET A 1 -29.83 2.51 -32.39
C MET A 1 -28.57 3.22 -32.82
N THR A 2 -27.99 4.07 -31.94
CA THR A 2 -26.70 4.73 -32.17
C THR A 2 -25.61 3.70 -31.95
N ALA A 3 -24.72 3.53 -32.93
CA ALA A 3 -23.57 2.66 -32.81
C ALA A 3 -22.74 3.02 -31.53
N PRO A 4 -22.22 2.04 -30.78
CA PRO A 4 -21.38 2.34 -29.64
C PRO A 4 -20.17 3.14 -30.14
N ARG A 5 -19.86 4.28 -29.45
CA ARG A 5 -18.64 5.03 -29.71
C ARG A 5 -17.45 4.07 -29.54
N PRO A 6 -16.48 4.10 -30.47
CA PRO A 6 -15.28 3.33 -30.31
C PRO A 6 -14.67 3.69 -28.93
N THR A 7 -14.43 2.67 -28.11
CA THR A 7 -13.71 2.84 -26.84
C THR A 7 -12.33 3.37 -27.18
N ALA A 8 -12.09 4.65 -26.89
CA ALA A 8 -10.74 5.21 -27.02
C ALA A 8 -9.77 4.25 -26.31
N GLU A 9 -8.74 3.83 -27.02
CA GLU A 9 -7.72 2.95 -26.48
C GLU A 9 -7.13 3.61 -25.21
N ARG A 10 -7.21 2.92 -24.10
CA ARG A 10 -6.74 3.45 -22.80
C ARG A 10 -5.23 3.55 -22.83
N ALA A 11 -4.68 4.70 -22.44
CA ALA A 11 -3.25 4.85 -22.32
C ALA A 11 -2.71 3.85 -21.27
N ALA A 12 -1.70 3.08 -21.66
CA ALA A 12 -1.01 2.19 -20.72
C ALA A 12 -0.27 3.01 -19.66
N VAL A 13 -0.33 2.56 -18.41
CA VAL A 13 0.25 3.24 -17.25
C VAL A 13 1.51 2.51 -16.80
N VAL A 14 2.59 3.25 -16.64
CA VAL A 14 3.89 2.73 -16.21
C VAL A 14 4.40 3.46 -14.97
N VAL A 15 5.25 2.79 -14.21
CA VAL A 15 5.98 3.33 -13.06
C VAL A 15 7.37 3.72 -13.54
N THR A 16 7.74 4.98 -13.43
CA THR A 16 9.07 5.46 -13.86
C THR A 16 9.96 5.89 -12.70
N GLY A 17 9.39 6.14 -11.54
CA GLY A 17 10.16 6.46 -10.34
C GLY A 17 9.46 5.96 -9.08
N MET A 18 10.25 5.51 -8.10
CA MET A 18 9.77 4.97 -6.85
C MET A 18 10.80 5.17 -5.74
N SER A 19 10.36 5.61 -4.59
CA SER A 19 11.18 5.64 -3.38
C SER A 19 10.35 5.22 -2.17
N VAL A 20 10.97 4.54 -1.20
CA VAL A 20 10.29 3.98 -0.04
C VAL A 20 11.18 4.05 1.21
N THR A 21 10.56 4.34 2.34
CA THR A 21 11.16 4.26 3.68
C THR A 21 10.24 3.43 4.56
N THR A 22 10.81 2.52 5.33
CA THR A 22 10.09 1.70 6.32
C THR A 22 10.91 1.62 7.60
N ALA A 23 10.45 0.91 8.60
CA ALA A 23 11.21 0.66 9.82
C ALA A 23 12.61 0.02 9.57
N PHE A 24 12.82 -0.59 8.40
CA PHE A 24 14.15 -1.11 8.00
C PHE A 24 15.14 -0.03 7.56
N GLY A 25 14.68 1.19 7.39
CA GLY A 25 15.49 2.34 6.98
C GLY A 25 15.01 2.99 5.69
N ARG A 26 15.79 3.97 5.24
CA ARG A 26 15.51 4.79 4.05
C ARG A 26 16.04 4.13 2.79
N GLY A 27 15.22 4.18 1.74
CA GLY A 27 15.59 3.73 0.40
C GLY A 27 15.17 2.30 0.07
N THR A 28 14.96 2.07 -1.22
CA THR A 28 14.46 0.81 -1.78
C THR A 28 15.39 -0.38 -1.49
N ASP A 29 16.72 -0.15 -1.42
CA ASP A 29 17.70 -1.20 -1.13
C ASP A 29 17.57 -1.77 0.28
N ARG A 30 17.21 -0.94 1.27
CA ARG A 30 16.93 -1.40 2.63
C ARG A 30 15.70 -2.28 2.69
N LEU A 31 14.65 -1.89 2.00
CA LEU A 31 13.45 -2.73 1.90
C LEU A 31 13.76 -4.04 1.18
N ARG A 32 14.49 -4.00 0.05
CA ARG A 32 14.91 -5.20 -0.71
C ARG A 32 15.67 -6.19 0.17
N ALA A 33 16.66 -5.72 0.91
CA ALA A 33 17.44 -6.55 1.82
C ALA A 33 16.57 -7.16 2.94
N ALA A 34 15.62 -6.39 3.48
CA ALA A 34 14.69 -6.85 4.51
C ALA A 34 13.73 -7.92 4.02
N LEU A 35 13.17 -7.77 2.80
CA LEU A 35 12.32 -8.77 2.18
C LEU A 35 13.08 -10.09 1.97
N ALA A 36 14.36 -9.99 1.57
CA ALA A 36 15.22 -11.15 1.39
C ALA A 36 15.59 -11.83 2.72
N ALA A 37 15.79 -11.04 3.79
CA ALA A 37 16.09 -11.57 5.11
C ALA A 37 14.86 -12.22 5.79
N GLY A 38 13.65 -11.74 5.49
CA GLY A 38 12.41 -12.28 6.05
C GLY A 38 12.26 -12.08 7.57
N GLN A 39 12.99 -11.12 8.15
CA GLN A 39 12.95 -10.86 9.60
C GLN A 39 12.07 -9.64 9.91
N PRO A 40 11.17 -9.71 10.91
CA PRO A 40 10.33 -8.59 11.31
C PRO A 40 11.13 -7.42 11.90
N ALA A 41 10.65 -6.17 11.66
CA ALA A 41 11.26 -4.95 12.20
C ALA A 41 10.70 -4.53 13.59
N PHE A 42 9.92 -5.38 14.25
CA PHE A 42 9.26 -4.99 15.50
C PHE A 42 10.23 -4.89 16.67
N THR A 43 10.18 -3.73 17.34
CA THR A 43 10.95 -3.42 18.55
C THR A 43 10.01 -2.85 19.62
N ASP A 44 10.47 -2.74 20.85
CA ASP A 44 9.72 -2.07 21.90
C ASP A 44 9.53 -0.60 21.56
N VAL A 45 8.33 -0.10 21.84
CA VAL A 45 7.99 1.32 21.62
C VAL A 45 8.71 2.17 22.64
N THR A 46 9.58 3.07 22.16
CA THR A 46 10.34 4.02 22.99
C THR A 46 10.00 5.48 22.69
N ARG A 47 9.22 5.74 21.65
CA ARG A 47 8.88 7.08 21.19
C ARG A 47 7.85 7.79 22.09
N PHE A 48 7.04 7.01 22.81
CA PHE A 48 6.02 7.46 23.77
C PHE A 48 5.77 6.38 24.84
N ASP A 49 5.06 6.74 25.92
CA ASP A 49 4.79 5.82 27.03
C ASP A 49 3.71 4.78 26.67
N VAL A 50 4.11 3.51 26.72
CA VAL A 50 3.22 2.35 26.56
C VAL A 50 3.05 1.54 27.85
N GLY A 51 3.46 2.06 29.01
CA GLY A 51 3.43 1.34 30.29
C GLY A 51 2.06 0.76 30.64
N ARG A 52 0.99 1.47 30.31
CA ARG A 52 -0.41 1.06 30.57
C ARG A 52 -1.09 0.42 29.36
N ARG A 53 -0.41 0.26 28.21
CA ARG A 53 -0.94 -0.35 27.01
C ARG A 53 -0.79 -1.86 27.06
N ARG A 54 -1.66 -2.60 26.33
CA ARG A 54 -1.55 -4.06 26.18
C ARG A 54 -0.41 -4.40 25.23
N ALA A 55 -0.40 -3.78 24.06
CA ALA A 55 0.69 -3.90 23.11
C ALA A 55 1.88 -3.02 23.53
N LYS A 56 3.10 -3.50 23.26
CA LYS A 56 4.36 -2.83 23.63
C LYS A 56 5.27 -2.59 22.45
N ARG A 57 4.98 -3.18 21.29
CA ARG A 57 5.89 -3.23 20.14
C ARG A 57 5.27 -2.59 18.90
N ALA A 58 6.12 -2.01 18.08
CA ALA A 58 5.83 -1.51 16.75
C ALA A 58 7.09 -1.57 15.88
N ALA A 59 6.94 -1.37 14.58
CA ALA A 59 8.07 -1.26 13.67
C ALA A 59 8.43 0.22 13.48
N HIS A 60 9.49 0.70 14.10
CA HIS A 60 9.89 2.11 14.09
C HIS A 60 11.09 2.37 13.18
N LEU A 61 11.02 3.42 12.38
CA LEU A 61 12.20 4.01 11.74
C LEU A 61 13.11 4.62 12.82
N PRO A 62 14.40 4.31 12.83
CA PRO A 62 15.31 4.86 13.80
C PRO A 62 15.39 6.39 13.79
N GLY A 63 15.66 6.98 14.97
CA GLY A 63 15.77 8.43 15.16
C GLY A 63 14.43 9.10 15.42
N SER A 64 14.35 10.39 15.10
CA SER A 64 13.17 11.23 15.24
C SER A 64 12.69 11.74 13.87
N PRO A 65 12.12 10.86 13.05
CA PRO A 65 11.71 11.25 11.70
C PRO A 65 10.59 12.30 11.74
N VAL A 66 10.65 13.26 10.81
CA VAL A 66 9.58 14.24 10.57
C VAL A 66 8.91 13.86 9.26
N LEU A 67 7.62 13.55 9.30
CA LEU A 67 6.90 12.97 8.17
C LEU A 67 6.97 13.85 6.89
N LEU A 68 6.86 15.17 7.03
CA LEU A 68 6.91 16.09 5.91
C LEU A 68 8.30 16.10 5.24
N ASP A 69 9.36 16.02 6.04
CA ASP A 69 10.73 15.99 5.54
C ASP A 69 11.02 14.68 4.82
N GLU A 70 10.68 13.56 5.45
CA GLU A 70 10.84 12.22 4.86
C GLU A 70 10.08 12.08 3.53
N LEU A 71 8.82 12.56 3.47
CA LEU A 71 8.04 12.53 2.23
C LEU A 71 8.58 13.46 1.15
N GLY A 72 9.10 14.62 1.52
CA GLY A 72 9.77 15.54 0.59
C GLY A 72 11.01 14.92 -0.04
N ASP A 73 11.81 14.24 0.77
CA ASP A 73 13.02 13.55 0.30
C ASP A 73 12.67 12.36 -0.60
N LEU A 74 11.61 11.59 -0.26
CA LEU A 74 11.13 10.49 -1.09
C LEU A 74 10.59 10.97 -2.44
N LEU A 75 9.86 12.09 -2.48
CA LEU A 75 9.41 12.69 -3.73
C LEU A 75 10.60 13.12 -4.59
N THR A 76 11.60 13.78 -3.99
CA THR A 76 12.82 14.18 -4.70
C THR A 76 13.55 12.98 -5.30
N GLN A 77 13.68 11.88 -4.54
CA GLN A 77 14.30 10.64 -5.01
C GLN A 77 13.50 9.99 -6.15
N ALA A 78 12.16 9.89 -6.02
CA ALA A 78 11.31 9.30 -7.05
C ALA A 78 11.31 10.14 -8.34
N ILE A 79 11.29 11.47 -8.24
CA ILE A 79 11.43 12.40 -9.37
C ILE A 79 12.79 12.23 -10.04
N GLY A 80 13.87 12.16 -9.25
CA GLY A 80 15.23 11.95 -9.75
C GLY A 80 15.38 10.61 -10.47
N GLN A 81 14.84 9.51 -9.90
CA GLN A 81 14.85 8.20 -10.55
C GLN A 81 14.03 8.20 -11.85
N ALA A 82 12.89 8.90 -11.86
CA ALA A 82 12.10 9.07 -13.07
C ALA A 82 12.81 9.93 -14.13
N GLY A 83 13.88 10.67 -13.80
CA GLY A 83 14.59 11.53 -14.71
C GLY A 83 13.74 12.69 -15.24
N LEU A 84 12.84 13.25 -14.43
CA LEU A 84 11.99 14.37 -14.83
C LEU A 84 12.75 15.68 -14.75
N ASP A 85 12.66 16.50 -15.80
CA ASP A 85 13.13 17.87 -15.78
C ASP A 85 12.16 18.81 -15.01
N ALA A 86 12.59 20.02 -14.73
CA ALA A 86 11.82 20.99 -13.96
C ALA A 86 10.47 21.35 -14.61
N ALA A 87 10.37 21.36 -15.94
CA ALA A 87 9.13 21.64 -16.64
C ALA A 87 8.12 20.49 -16.47
N ALA A 88 8.57 19.26 -16.62
CA ALA A 88 7.76 18.06 -16.39
C ALA A 88 7.30 17.96 -14.94
N VAL A 89 8.19 18.25 -13.97
CA VAL A 89 7.85 18.29 -12.54
C VAL A 89 6.73 19.30 -12.27
N GLY A 90 6.85 20.55 -12.75
CA GLY A 90 5.85 21.59 -12.54
C GLY A 90 4.47 21.28 -13.14
N GLN A 91 4.40 20.42 -14.15
CA GLN A 91 3.15 19.96 -14.76
C GLN A 91 2.56 18.72 -14.07
N THR A 92 3.34 17.99 -13.27
CA THR A 92 2.93 16.72 -12.63
C THR A 92 2.13 17.00 -11.37
N PRO A 93 0.84 16.62 -11.28
CA PRO A 93 0.06 16.79 -10.06
C PRO A 93 0.48 15.79 -9.00
N LEU A 94 0.45 16.23 -7.73
CA LEU A 94 0.64 15.37 -6.57
C LEU A 94 -0.70 14.93 -5.99
N LEU A 95 -0.92 13.62 -5.87
CA LEU A 95 -1.96 13.02 -5.03
C LEU A 95 -1.32 12.55 -3.73
N CYS A 96 -1.82 13.02 -2.59
CA CYS A 96 -1.29 12.67 -1.27
C CYS A 96 -2.26 11.79 -0.49
N ALA A 97 -1.74 10.79 0.24
CA ALA A 97 -2.54 9.95 1.12
C ALA A 97 -1.98 9.99 2.55
N ARG A 98 -2.77 10.51 3.48
CA ARG A 98 -2.48 10.51 4.92
C ARG A 98 -3.71 10.93 5.72
N HIS A 99 -3.76 10.60 7.01
CA HIS A 99 -4.72 11.21 7.92
C HIS A 99 -4.22 12.58 8.44
N SER A 100 -5.10 13.37 9.01
CA SER A 100 -4.71 14.57 9.76
C SER A 100 -3.93 14.18 11.01
N ASP A 101 -3.03 15.03 11.46
CA ASP A 101 -2.31 14.83 12.71
C ASP A 101 -3.33 14.68 13.87
N PRO A 102 -3.39 13.54 14.57
CA PRO A 102 -4.39 13.32 15.62
C PRO A 102 -4.28 14.29 16.78
N SER A 103 -3.10 14.88 16.98
CA SER A 103 -2.86 15.87 18.03
C SER A 103 -3.36 17.28 17.68
N TRP A 104 -3.63 17.55 16.39
CA TRP A 104 -3.94 18.91 15.92
C TRP A 104 -5.11 19.62 16.65
N PRO A 105 -6.18 18.93 17.11
CA PRO A 105 -7.24 19.59 17.84
C PRO A 105 -6.79 20.15 19.20
N ARG A 106 -5.70 19.58 19.77
CA ARG A 106 -5.11 20.00 21.04
C ARG A 106 -4.04 21.08 20.89
N ARG A 107 -3.62 21.37 19.64
CA ARG A 107 -2.63 22.43 19.37
C ARG A 107 -3.26 23.82 19.51
N PRO A 108 -2.45 24.86 19.79
CA PRO A 108 -2.89 26.25 19.71
C PRO A 108 -3.53 26.55 18.35
N GLN A 109 -4.55 27.40 18.34
CA GLN A 109 -5.34 27.68 17.12
C GLN A 109 -4.47 28.14 15.94
N GLU A 110 -3.41 28.92 16.22
CA GLU A 110 -2.47 29.44 15.22
C GLU A 110 -1.68 28.33 14.48
N SER A 111 -1.44 27.18 15.13
CA SER A 111 -0.71 26.04 14.57
C SER A 111 -1.61 24.91 14.03
N ARG A 112 -2.95 25.10 14.07
CA ARG A 112 -3.87 24.04 13.62
C ARG A 112 -3.92 23.87 12.10
N ALA A 113 -3.67 24.92 11.34
CA ALA A 113 -3.73 24.86 9.88
C ALA A 113 -2.81 23.79 9.28
N ASP A 114 -1.62 23.61 9.85
CA ASP A 114 -0.61 22.67 9.37
C ASP A 114 -0.89 21.20 9.72
N GLY A 115 -1.79 20.94 10.66
CA GLY A 115 -2.16 19.58 11.09
C GLY A 115 -3.17 18.88 10.18
N HIS A 116 -3.79 19.60 9.24
CA HIS A 116 -4.74 19.02 8.30
C HIS A 116 -4.04 18.18 7.22
N ALA A 117 -4.64 17.08 6.87
CA ALA A 117 -4.14 16.21 5.78
C ALA A 117 -3.95 17.00 4.46
N ALA A 118 -4.88 17.89 4.13
CA ALA A 118 -4.82 18.70 2.93
C ALA A 118 -3.63 19.67 2.91
N ALA A 119 -3.31 20.32 4.05
CA ALA A 119 -2.18 21.24 4.17
C ALA A 119 -0.84 20.52 3.88
N THR A 120 -0.72 19.26 4.33
CA THR A 120 0.47 18.46 4.03
C THR A 120 0.62 18.20 2.53
N GLY A 121 -0.46 17.88 1.82
CA GLY A 121 -0.42 17.66 0.37
C GLY A 121 0.08 18.90 -0.38
N SER A 122 -0.47 20.08 -0.04
CA SER A 122 -0.06 21.36 -0.63
C SER A 122 1.40 21.72 -0.30
N ALA A 123 1.82 21.52 0.97
CA ALA A 123 3.21 21.78 1.37
C ALA A 123 4.21 20.86 0.66
N LEU A 124 3.88 19.58 0.51
CA LEU A 124 4.71 18.62 -0.25
C LEU A 124 4.80 18.97 -1.73
N ALA A 125 3.68 19.36 -2.34
CA ALA A 125 3.67 19.77 -3.75
C ALA A 125 4.59 20.99 -3.96
N ALA A 126 4.46 22.01 -3.10
CA ALA A 126 5.31 23.20 -3.14
C ALA A 126 6.80 22.86 -2.93
N ARG A 127 7.13 22.01 -1.95
CA ARG A 127 8.51 21.60 -1.64
C ARG A 127 9.15 20.83 -2.78
N ALA A 128 8.40 19.95 -3.45
CA ALA A 128 8.90 19.13 -4.55
C ALA A 128 8.79 19.82 -5.93
N GLY A 129 8.28 21.04 -6.01
CA GLY A 129 8.02 21.74 -7.26
C GLY A 129 6.90 21.15 -8.11
N LEU A 130 6.06 20.28 -7.52
CA LEU A 130 4.95 19.61 -8.19
C LEU A 130 3.70 20.50 -8.24
N ARG A 131 2.81 20.23 -9.18
CA ARG A 131 1.49 20.87 -9.23
C ARG A 131 0.61 20.36 -8.09
N ASP A 132 0.05 21.28 -7.29
CA ASP A 132 -0.90 20.93 -6.24
C ASP A 132 -2.25 20.52 -6.85
N ALA A 133 -2.56 19.23 -6.77
CA ALA A 133 -3.84 18.68 -7.22
C ALA A 133 -5.00 19.02 -6.25
N ARG A 134 -4.72 19.62 -5.09
CA ARG A 134 -5.68 19.90 -4.01
C ARG A 134 -6.53 18.69 -3.63
N ARG A 135 -5.92 17.50 -3.71
CA ARG A 135 -6.59 16.24 -3.39
C ARG A 135 -5.73 15.42 -2.43
N THR A 136 -6.30 15.15 -1.26
CA THR A 136 -5.71 14.29 -0.24
C THR A 136 -6.68 13.17 0.10
N TYR A 137 -6.17 11.95 0.17
CA TYR A 137 -6.94 10.75 0.48
C TYR A 137 -6.80 10.43 1.96
N THR A 138 -7.94 10.24 2.64
CA THR A 138 -8.01 9.99 4.10
C THR A 138 -8.87 8.77 4.43
N ASN A 139 -9.09 7.89 3.44
CA ASN A 139 -9.93 6.71 3.58
C ASN A 139 -9.17 5.51 4.17
N ALA A 140 -8.51 5.76 5.32
CA ALA A 140 -7.82 4.78 6.14
C ALA A 140 -6.80 3.92 5.33
N CYS A 141 -6.70 2.63 5.62
CA CYS A 141 -5.67 1.74 5.08
C CYS A 141 -5.68 1.56 3.55
N VAL A 142 -6.73 2.01 2.85
CA VAL A 142 -6.80 2.01 1.38
C VAL A 142 -6.51 3.38 0.76
N ALA A 143 -6.11 4.38 1.54
CA ALA A 143 -5.93 5.74 1.06
C ALA A 143 -4.91 5.80 -0.09
N ALA A 144 -3.73 5.23 0.09
CA ALA A 144 -2.68 5.23 -0.93
C ALA A 144 -3.03 4.38 -2.16
N SER A 145 -3.62 3.20 -1.98
CA SER A 145 -4.04 2.36 -3.11
C SER A 145 -5.19 3.01 -3.89
N THR A 146 -6.08 3.78 -3.22
CA THR A 146 -7.09 4.58 -3.89
C THR A 146 -6.47 5.74 -4.69
N ALA A 147 -5.46 6.42 -4.13
CA ALA A 147 -4.72 7.47 -4.82
C ALA A 147 -4.02 6.92 -6.08
N LEU A 148 -3.39 5.74 -6.00
CA LEU A 148 -2.79 5.04 -7.15
C LEU A 148 -3.84 4.68 -8.22
N ALA A 149 -5.00 4.17 -7.81
CA ALA A 149 -6.09 3.84 -8.73
C ALA A 149 -6.63 5.09 -9.46
N ASP A 150 -6.77 6.21 -8.74
CA ASP A 150 -7.20 7.48 -9.34
C ASP A 150 -6.12 8.09 -10.24
N ALA A 151 -4.83 8.02 -9.85
CA ALA A 151 -3.71 8.44 -10.69
C ALA A 151 -3.69 7.65 -12.01
N ALA A 152 -3.83 6.32 -11.93
CA ALA A 152 -3.91 5.47 -13.11
C ALA A 152 -5.13 5.81 -13.98
N ALA A 153 -6.29 6.11 -13.39
CA ALA A 153 -7.49 6.52 -14.13
C ALA A 153 -7.32 7.86 -14.85
N LEU A 154 -6.64 8.83 -14.22
CA LEU A 154 -6.33 10.12 -14.84
C LEU A 154 -5.42 9.94 -16.05
N ILE A 155 -4.38 9.12 -15.94
CA ILE A 155 -3.44 8.83 -17.03
C ILE A 155 -4.14 8.01 -18.13
N ALA A 156 -4.82 6.92 -17.79
CA ALA A 156 -5.49 6.05 -18.75
C ALA A 156 -6.59 6.76 -19.54
N SER A 157 -7.19 7.83 -18.97
CA SER A 157 -8.19 8.66 -19.66
C SER A 157 -7.58 9.82 -20.47
N GLY A 158 -6.25 9.98 -20.47
CA GLY A 158 -5.56 11.07 -21.14
C GLY A 158 -5.72 12.45 -20.49
N ARG A 159 -6.26 12.52 -19.26
CA ARG A 159 -6.38 13.79 -18.53
C ARG A 159 -5.05 14.29 -17.97
N GLU A 160 -4.17 13.37 -17.63
CA GLU A 160 -2.81 13.66 -17.19
C GLU A 160 -1.83 12.76 -17.94
N GLU A 161 -0.66 13.25 -18.26
CA GLU A 161 0.43 12.42 -18.78
C GLU A 161 1.18 11.73 -17.66
N ARG A 162 1.29 12.39 -16.51
CA ARG A 162 2.02 11.96 -15.31
C ARG A 162 1.24 12.32 -14.06
N VAL A 163 1.44 11.54 -13.01
CA VAL A 163 0.92 11.81 -11.66
C VAL A 163 1.94 11.32 -10.65
N ALA A 164 2.28 12.16 -9.68
CA ALA A 164 3.02 11.77 -8.49
C ALA A 164 2.05 11.33 -7.40
N VAL A 165 2.35 10.24 -6.72
CA VAL A 165 1.59 9.78 -5.54
C VAL A 165 2.55 9.66 -4.37
N ALA A 166 2.20 10.26 -3.22
CA ALA A 166 2.96 10.14 -1.98
C ALA A 166 2.05 9.77 -0.83
N ALA A 167 2.54 8.90 0.05
CA ALA A 167 1.80 8.47 1.24
C ALA A 167 2.78 8.22 2.40
N GLY A 168 2.36 8.54 3.61
CA GLY A 168 3.21 8.33 4.78
C GLY A 168 2.43 8.24 6.07
N TYR A 169 2.97 7.40 6.96
CA TYR A 169 2.54 7.23 8.34
C TYR A 169 3.76 7.03 9.25
N LEU A 170 3.74 7.70 10.39
CA LEU A 170 4.65 7.46 11.50
C LEU A 170 3.83 7.04 12.71
N VAL A 171 4.26 6.00 13.40
CA VAL A 171 3.60 5.48 14.60
C VAL A 171 3.60 6.57 15.67
N ASP A 172 2.42 7.00 16.08
CA ASP A 172 2.16 8.02 17.09
C ASP A 172 1.35 7.47 18.26
N GLU A 173 1.37 8.20 19.37
CA GLU A 173 0.74 7.79 20.62
C GLU A 173 -0.79 7.69 20.50
N ASP A 174 -1.44 8.64 19.82
CA ASP A 174 -2.89 8.72 19.75
C ASP A 174 -3.49 7.56 18.95
N VAL A 175 -2.92 7.30 17.77
CA VAL A 175 -3.37 6.17 16.91
C VAL A 175 -3.03 4.84 17.56
N PHE A 176 -1.83 4.71 18.16
CA PHE A 176 -1.46 3.51 18.90
C PHE A 176 -2.43 3.24 20.04
N ALA A 177 -2.78 4.28 20.83
CA ALA A 177 -3.74 4.17 21.93
C ALA A 177 -5.14 3.76 21.44
N LEU A 178 -5.60 4.31 20.29
CA LEU A 178 -6.88 3.98 19.69
C LEU A 178 -6.95 2.50 19.30
N PHE A 179 -5.93 2.00 18.60
CA PHE A 179 -5.87 0.59 18.18
C PHE A 179 -5.70 -0.36 19.36
N ASP A 180 -4.93 0.02 20.40
CA ASP A 180 -4.77 -0.77 21.63
C ASP A 180 -6.09 -0.86 22.42
N ALA A 181 -6.80 0.26 22.59
CA ALA A 181 -8.11 0.31 23.23
C ALA A 181 -9.16 -0.53 22.48
N GLY A 182 -9.12 -0.49 21.14
CA GLY A 182 -9.95 -1.31 20.27
C GLY A 182 -9.56 -2.80 20.22
N ARG A 183 -8.51 -3.20 20.95
CA ARG A 183 -7.96 -4.56 20.96
C ARG A 183 -7.57 -5.09 19.58
N ALA A 184 -7.18 -4.19 18.69
CA ALA A 184 -6.73 -4.54 17.36
C ALA A 184 -5.23 -4.87 17.31
N LEU A 185 -4.44 -4.40 18.30
CA LEU A 185 -3.02 -4.68 18.39
C LEU A 185 -2.74 -6.05 19.02
N ALA A 186 -1.73 -6.74 18.48
CA ALA A 186 -1.20 -7.99 19.03
C ALA A 186 -0.47 -7.70 20.36
N ASP A 187 -1.00 -8.26 21.46
CA ASP A 187 -0.46 -8.05 22.82
C ASP A 187 0.76 -8.93 23.12
N ASP A 188 1.06 -9.89 22.26
CA ASP A 188 2.24 -10.76 22.34
C ASP A 188 3.42 -10.27 21.46
N GLY A 189 3.26 -9.11 20.83
CA GLY A 189 4.32 -8.44 20.08
C GLY A 189 4.67 -9.08 18.73
N ALA A 190 3.79 -9.91 18.15
CA ALA A 190 4.01 -10.54 16.85
C ALA A 190 2.79 -10.42 15.93
N LEU A 191 3.01 -9.98 14.70
CA LEU A 191 1.99 -9.95 13.65
C LEU A 191 2.10 -11.25 12.82
N ARG A 192 1.03 -12.03 12.78
CA ARG A 192 0.98 -13.35 12.15
C ARG A 192 -0.13 -13.42 11.11
N SER A 193 0.14 -12.89 9.93
CA SER A 193 -0.85 -12.89 8.83
C SER A 193 -1.28 -14.31 8.46
N PHE A 194 -2.58 -14.57 8.42
CA PHE A 194 -3.21 -15.84 8.03
C PHE A 194 -2.83 -17.07 8.88
N SER A 195 -2.06 -16.88 9.94
CA SER A 195 -1.56 -17.97 10.77
C SER A 195 -2.53 -18.34 11.90
N ALA A 196 -2.49 -19.59 12.31
CA ALA A 196 -3.07 -20.01 13.58
C ALA A 196 -2.46 -19.19 14.72
N GLY A 197 -3.26 -18.86 15.74
CA GLY A 197 -2.80 -18.10 16.89
C GLY A 197 -2.52 -16.61 16.62
N ARG A 198 -2.96 -16.05 15.47
CA ARG A 198 -2.92 -14.62 15.24
C ARG A 198 -3.74 -13.86 16.29
N ARG A 199 -3.23 -12.73 16.76
CA ARG A 199 -3.81 -11.99 17.91
C ARG A 199 -4.08 -10.51 17.59
N GLY A 200 -3.79 -10.06 16.38
CA GLY A 200 -3.94 -8.68 15.97
C GLY A 200 -2.78 -8.19 15.09
N LEU A 201 -2.84 -6.93 14.73
CA LEU A 201 -1.82 -6.25 13.96
C LEU A 201 -0.76 -5.62 14.87
N LEU A 202 0.34 -5.18 14.28
CA LEU A 202 1.29 -4.23 14.87
C LEU A 202 1.48 -3.08 13.88
N LEU A 203 1.54 -1.85 14.40
CA LEU A 203 1.77 -0.66 13.60
C LEU A 203 3.24 -0.57 13.15
N GLY A 204 3.47 0.13 12.05
CA GLY A 204 4.80 0.38 11.54
C GLY A 204 4.94 1.73 10.86
N ASP A 205 6.11 2.35 10.99
CA ASP A 205 6.49 3.51 10.20
C ASP A 205 6.65 3.09 8.74
N GLY A 206 6.06 3.83 7.85
CA GLY A 206 6.20 3.58 6.42
C GLY A 206 5.73 4.76 5.58
N MET A 207 6.49 5.02 4.53
CA MET A 207 6.17 6.06 3.58
C MET A 207 6.79 5.76 2.22
N ALA A 208 6.15 6.23 1.17
CA ALA A 208 6.65 6.04 -0.19
C ALA A 208 6.19 7.17 -1.11
N ALA A 209 6.90 7.31 -2.22
CA ALA A 209 6.54 8.17 -3.34
C ALA A 209 6.71 7.39 -4.65
N VAL A 210 5.81 7.62 -5.61
CA VAL A 210 5.81 6.95 -6.91
C VAL A 210 5.48 7.97 -8.00
N ILE A 211 6.15 7.87 -9.14
CA ILE A 211 5.82 8.58 -10.38
C ILE A 211 5.16 7.60 -11.35
N LEU A 212 3.91 7.85 -11.69
CA LEU A 212 3.18 7.16 -12.74
C LEU A 212 3.14 8.00 -14.00
N GLU A 213 3.34 7.38 -15.16
CA GLU A 213 3.27 8.05 -16.47
C GLU A 213 2.46 7.22 -17.48
N SER A 214 1.96 7.86 -18.54
CA SER A 214 1.55 7.12 -19.72
C SER A 214 2.78 6.50 -20.38
N ALA A 215 2.66 5.27 -20.87
CA ALA A 215 3.77 4.58 -21.56
C ALA A 215 4.32 5.43 -22.71
N ALA A 216 3.45 6.10 -23.47
CA ALA A 216 3.84 6.98 -24.55
C ALA A 216 4.66 8.20 -24.07
N ALA A 217 4.34 8.78 -22.90
CA ALA A 217 5.14 9.88 -22.34
C ALA A 217 6.51 9.40 -21.86
N ALA A 218 6.58 8.24 -21.23
CA ALA A 218 7.83 7.61 -20.82
C ALA A 218 8.73 7.28 -22.03
N GLU A 219 8.15 6.69 -23.07
CA GLU A 219 8.86 6.36 -24.32
C GLU A 219 9.41 7.59 -25.03
N ARG A 220 8.61 8.68 -25.16
CA ARG A 220 9.06 9.94 -25.82
C ARG A 220 10.31 10.54 -25.18
N ARG A 221 10.55 10.32 -23.89
CA ARG A 221 11.72 10.84 -23.19
C ARG A 221 12.79 9.79 -22.89
N GLY A 222 12.62 8.55 -23.42
CA GLY A 222 13.57 7.45 -23.25
C GLY A 222 13.64 6.90 -21.82
N ALA A 223 12.55 7.02 -21.04
CA ALA A 223 12.53 6.45 -19.69
C ALA A 223 12.27 4.96 -19.71
N GLU A 224 13.02 4.22 -18.91
CA GLU A 224 12.81 2.78 -18.70
C GLU A 224 11.80 2.58 -17.56
N PRO A 225 10.64 1.94 -17.81
CA PRO A 225 9.69 1.65 -16.76
C PRO A 225 10.22 0.63 -15.73
N LEU A 226 9.85 0.82 -14.47
CA LEU A 226 10.13 -0.13 -13.39
C LEU A 226 9.11 -1.28 -13.37
N ALA A 227 7.87 -0.98 -13.73
CA ALA A 227 6.73 -1.90 -13.81
C ALA A 227 5.58 -1.23 -14.58
N ARG A 228 4.53 -2.00 -14.88
CA ARG A 228 3.26 -1.53 -15.44
C ARG A 228 2.15 -1.62 -14.39
N LEU A 229 1.25 -0.63 -14.34
CA LEU A 229 -0.01 -0.73 -13.60
C LEU A 229 -1.11 -1.09 -14.59
N LEU A 230 -1.44 -2.39 -14.66
CA LEU A 230 -2.32 -2.97 -15.67
C LEU A 230 -3.79 -2.73 -15.35
N GLY A 231 -4.16 -2.76 -14.06
CA GLY A 231 -5.56 -2.64 -13.67
C GLY A 231 -5.74 -2.27 -12.21
N TRP A 232 -6.93 -1.81 -11.89
CA TRP A 232 -7.35 -1.47 -10.53
C TRP A 232 -8.83 -1.72 -10.33
N GLY A 233 -9.22 -2.10 -9.12
CA GLY A 233 -10.60 -2.31 -8.71
C GLY A 233 -10.86 -1.76 -7.33
N ARG A 234 -12.06 -1.23 -7.11
CA ARG A 234 -12.52 -0.72 -5.81
C ARG A 234 -13.93 -1.22 -5.53
N ALA A 235 -14.18 -1.62 -4.29
CA ALA A 235 -15.52 -2.02 -3.86
C ALA A 235 -15.72 -1.76 -2.37
N GLY A 236 -16.96 -1.55 -1.97
CA GLY A 236 -17.34 -1.43 -0.56
C GLY A 236 -17.98 -2.73 -0.06
N ASP A 237 -17.80 -3.02 1.24
CA ASP A 237 -18.46 -4.15 1.91
C ASP A 237 -19.93 -3.84 2.26
N ALA A 238 -20.22 -2.58 2.64
CA ALA A 238 -21.51 -2.14 3.15
C ALA A 238 -22.04 -3.06 4.30
N HIS A 239 -21.13 -3.47 5.19
CA HIS A 239 -21.41 -4.45 6.24
C HIS A 239 -21.30 -3.86 7.65
N HIS A 240 -20.11 -3.39 8.04
CA HIS A 240 -19.82 -2.90 9.39
C HIS A 240 -18.72 -1.83 9.36
N VAL A 241 -18.69 -0.94 10.37
CA VAL A 241 -17.72 0.17 10.42
C VAL A 241 -16.26 -0.29 10.65
N CYS A 242 -16.04 -1.42 11.33
CA CYS A 242 -14.69 -1.91 11.66
C CYS A 242 -14.42 -3.35 11.22
N GLN A 243 -15.44 -4.09 10.76
CA GLN A 243 -15.29 -5.48 10.37
C GLN A 243 -15.55 -5.65 8.87
N PRO A 244 -14.76 -6.43 8.15
CA PRO A 244 -15.02 -6.77 6.76
C PRO A 244 -16.27 -7.65 6.66
N HIS A 245 -16.86 -7.73 5.47
CA HIS A 245 -17.90 -8.74 5.20
C HIS A 245 -17.30 -10.12 5.41
N PRO A 246 -17.89 -11.01 6.25
CA PRO A 246 -17.28 -12.29 6.63
C PRO A 246 -16.92 -13.19 5.45
N GLU A 247 -17.71 -13.14 4.39
CA GLU A 247 -17.45 -13.87 3.14
C GLU A 247 -16.49 -13.13 2.17
N GLY A 248 -15.92 -12.00 2.57
CA GLY A 248 -14.96 -11.26 1.76
C GLY A 248 -15.51 -10.64 0.47
N LEU A 249 -16.83 -10.39 0.39
CA LEU A 249 -17.50 -10.01 -0.87
C LEU A 249 -16.95 -8.70 -1.47
N GLY A 250 -16.66 -7.69 -0.65
CA GLY A 250 -16.10 -6.42 -1.14
C GLY A 250 -14.69 -6.59 -1.69
N MET A 251 -13.84 -7.32 -0.97
CA MET A 251 -12.48 -7.65 -1.45
C MET A 251 -12.52 -8.45 -2.74
N ALA A 252 -13.38 -9.47 -2.84
CA ALA A 252 -13.55 -10.28 -4.05
C ALA A 252 -13.99 -9.42 -5.25
N ARG A 253 -14.95 -8.50 -5.05
CA ARG A 253 -15.38 -7.56 -6.10
C ARG A 253 -14.24 -6.63 -6.53
N ALA A 254 -13.44 -6.12 -5.59
CA ALA A 254 -12.29 -5.29 -5.91
C ALA A 254 -11.26 -6.06 -6.75
N LEU A 255 -10.92 -7.29 -6.35
CA LEU A 255 -10.03 -8.20 -7.09
C LEU A 255 -10.56 -8.49 -8.50
N THR A 256 -11.80 -8.94 -8.63
CA THR A 256 -12.42 -9.24 -9.93
C THR A 256 -12.45 -8.02 -10.85
N ALA A 257 -12.79 -6.84 -10.31
CA ALA A 257 -12.80 -5.60 -11.10
C ALA A 257 -11.39 -5.19 -11.55
N ALA A 258 -10.36 -5.41 -10.71
CA ALA A 258 -8.98 -5.13 -11.05
C ALA A 258 -8.47 -6.07 -12.16
N LEU A 259 -8.73 -7.37 -12.05
CA LEU A 259 -8.38 -8.38 -13.06
C LEU A 259 -9.07 -8.11 -14.40
N ALA A 260 -10.37 -7.85 -14.38
CA ALA A 260 -11.12 -7.50 -15.59
C ALA A 260 -10.57 -6.25 -16.29
N ARG A 261 -10.16 -5.22 -15.52
CA ARG A 261 -9.55 -4.01 -16.08
C ARG A 261 -8.15 -4.26 -16.64
N ALA A 262 -7.40 -5.19 -16.04
CA ALA A 262 -6.08 -5.59 -16.49
C ALA A 262 -6.10 -6.56 -17.67
N ASP A 263 -7.29 -7.01 -18.10
CA ASP A 263 -7.45 -8.10 -19.07
C ASP A 263 -6.62 -9.33 -18.66
N ARG A 264 -6.83 -9.78 -17.41
CA ARG A 264 -6.16 -10.95 -16.85
C ARG A 264 -7.16 -11.94 -16.29
N ALA A 265 -7.00 -13.20 -16.67
CA ALA A 265 -7.66 -14.32 -16.03
C ALA A 265 -7.02 -14.59 -14.65
N PRO A 266 -7.75 -15.17 -13.68
CA PRO A 266 -7.20 -15.55 -12.37
C PRO A 266 -5.91 -16.37 -12.45
N GLU A 267 -5.82 -17.30 -13.40
CA GLU A 267 -4.68 -18.19 -13.60
C GLU A 267 -3.40 -17.51 -14.09
N GLN A 268 -3.51 -16.27 -14.56
CA GLN A 268 -2.38 -15.45 -15.01
C GLN A 268 -1.75 -14.64 -13.90
N VAL A 269 -2.26 -14.74 -12.67
CA VAL A 269 -1.68 -14.06 -11.49
C VAL A 269 -0.70 -15.00 -10.80
N ASP A 270 0.53 -14.55 -10.65
CA ASP A 270 1.62 -15.34 -10.11
C ASP A 270 1.85 -15.14 -8.61
N TYR A 271 1.37 -14.01 -8.05
CA TYR A 271 1.54 -13.66 -6.64
C TYR A 271 0.51 -12.63 -6.18
N LEU A 272 0.03 -12.81 -4.95
CA LEU A 272 -0.82 -11.84 -4.24
C LEU A 272 -0.07 -11.29 -3.02
N ASN A 273 0.21 -9.98 -3.03
CA ASN A 273 0.56 -9.23 -1.84
C ASN A 273 -0.74 -8.84 -1.13
N ALA A 274 -1.07 -9.57 -0.09
CA ALA A 274 -2.34 -9.49 0.60
C ALA A 274 -2.37 -8.37 1.65
N HIS A 275 -3.57 -7.93 2.02
CA HIS A 275 -3.76 -7.01 3.14
C HIS A 275 -3.30 -7.63 4.46
N GLY A 276 -3.71 -8.86 4.78
CA GLY A 276 -3.18 -9.74 5.81
C GLY A 276 -2.71 -9.06 7.09
N THR A 277 -3.64 -8.54 7.88
CA THR A 277 -3.34 -7.76 9.09
C THR A 277 -2.98 -8.59 10.32
N GLY A 278 -3.14 -9.91 10.27
CA GLY A 278 -2.99 -10.78 11.45
C GLY A 278 -4.16 -10.69 12.41
N THR A 279 -5.29 -10.12 11.99
CA THR A 279 -6.53 -10.06 12.78
C THR A 279 -7.47 -11.19 12.41
N SER A 280 -8.28 -11.64 13.38
CA SER A 280 -9.17 -12.78 13.18
C SER A 280 -10.20 -12.53 12.08
N TYR A 281 -10.78 -11.33 12.03
CA TYR A 281 -11.84 -11.00 11.07
C TYR A 281 -11.31 -10.77 9.67
N ASN A 282 -10.23 -9.96 9.55
CA ASN A 282 -9.72 -9.62 8.22
C ASN A 282 -9.17 -10.85 7.49
N ASP A 283 -8.29 -11.61 8.13
CA ASP A 283 -7.55 -12.66 7.44
C ASP A 283 -8.46 -13.80 6.96
N SER A 284 -9.49 -14.14 7.73
CA SER A 284 -10.49 -15.13 7.29
C SER A 284 -11.38 -14.62 6.16
N ALA A 285 -11.82 -13.36 6.22
CA ALA A 285 -12.62 -12.74 5.16
C ALA A 285 -11.79 -12.56 3.87
N GLU A 286 -10.52 -12.19 4.00
CA GLU A 286 -9.61 -12.05 2.86
C GLU A 286 -9.31 -13.40 2.21
N ALA A 287 -9.09 -14.45 2.99
CA ALA A 287 -8.94 -15.81 2.45
C ALA A 287 -10.20 -16.26 1.67
N ALA A 288 -11.40 -15.99 2.20
CA ALA A 288 -12.64 -16.23 1.47
C ALA A 288 -12.72 -15.43 0.17
N ALA A 289 -12.32 -14.15 0.19
CA ALA A 289 -12.28 -13.29 -0.99
C ALA A 289 -11.33 -13.83 -2.07
N VAL A 290 -10.16 -14.34 -1.67
CA VAL A 290 -9.20 -14.95 -2.60
C VAL A 290 -9.81 -16.20 -3.27
N HIS A 291 -10.48 -17.07 -2.50
CA HIS A 291 -11.17 -18.21 -3.09
C HIS A 291 -12.30 -17.81 -4.04
N LEU A 292 -13.06 -16.76 -3.71
CA LEU A 292 -14.12 -16.25 -4.59
C LEU A 292 -13.58 -15.64 -5.88
N ALA A 293 -12.48 -14.87 -5.80
CA ALA A 293 -11.95 -14.15 -6.96
C ALA A 293 -11.09 -15.04 -7.88
N PHE A 294 -10.36 -16.01 -7.31
CA PHE A 294 -9.41 -16.83 -8.05
C PHE A 294 -9.89 -18.28 -8.28
N GLY A 295 -11.02 -18.69 -7.68
CA GLY A 295 -11.64 -19.99 -7.93
C GLY A 295 -10.67 -21.15 -7.77
N ALA A 296 -10.56 -22.01 -8.78
CA ALA A 296 -9.67 -23.18 -8.79
C ALA A 296 -8.17 -22.82 -8.74
N HIS A 297 -7.80 -21.58 -9.04
CA HIS A 297 -6.42 -21.10 -8.93
C HIS A 297 -6.01 -20.72 -7.51
N ALA A 298 -6.96 -20.32 -6.65
CA ALA A 298 -6.68 -19.85 -5.29
C ALA A 298 -5.76 -20.76 -4.45
N PRO A 299 -5.90 -22.10 -4.45
CA PRO A 299 -5.00 -22.98 -3.71
C PRO A 299 -3.56 -23.06 -4.26
N LYS A 300 -3.32 -22.52 -5.45
CA LYS A 300 -2.02 -22.53 -6.14
C LYS A 300 -1.37 -21.14 -6.21
N LEU A 301 -2.13 -20.11 -5.87
CA LEU A 301 -1.67 -18.72 -5.90
C LEU A 301 -0.80 -18.45 -4.67
N PRO A 302 0.50 -18.16 -4.82
CA PRO A 302 1.35 -17.76 -3.71
C PRO A 302 0.86 -16.46 -3.08
N VAL A 303 0.70 -16.46 -1.75
CA VAL A 303 0.20 -15.31 -0.99
C VAL A 303 1.15 -14.98 0.17
N SER A 304 1.43 -13.70 0.35
CA SER A 304 2.00 -13.22 1.60
C SER A 304 1.55 -11.79 1.92
N SER A 305 1.64 -11.42 3.19
CA SER A 305 1.48 -10.05 3.66
C SER A 305 2.77 -9.54 4.27
N THR A 306 3.32 -8.49 3.68
CA THR A 306 4.55 -7.87 4.16
C THR A 306 4.37 -7.07 5.45
N LYS A 307 3.12 -6.87 5.91
CA LYS A 307 2.83 -6.30 7.23
C LYS A 307 3.43 -7.13 8.37
N SER A 308 3.62 -8.43 8.17
CA SER A 308 4.34 -9.28 9.12
C SER A 308 5.82 -8.91 9.30
N LEU A 309 6.38 -8.16 8.36
CA LEU A 309 7.75 -7.64 8.37
C LEU A 309 7.80 -6.16 8.77
N THR A 310 7.02 -5.32 8.08
CA THR A 310 7.07 -3.85 8.18
C THR A 310 6.14 -3.27 9.24
N GLY A 311 5.20 -4.05 9.77
CA GLY A 311 4.03 -3.52 10.47
C GLY A 311 2.99 -2.93 9.51
N HIS A 312 1.83 -2.57 10.07
CA HIS A 312 0.77 -1.91 9.33
C HIS A 312 1.05 -0.40 9.26
N THR A 313 1.30 0.10 8.06
CA THR A 313 1.65 1.50 7.80
C THR A 313 0.43 2.37 7.47
N LEU A 314 -0.76 1.94 7.91
CA LEU A 314 -2.06 2.62 7.76
C LEU A 314 -2.28 3.20 6.36
N GLU A 315 -2.46 4.53 6.24
CA GLU A 315 -2.72 5.21 4.97
C GLU A 315 -1.62 4.99 3.92
N ALA A 316 -0.39 4.73 4.36
CA ALA A 316 0.74 4.47 3.46
C ALA A 316 0.81 3.02 2.96
N SER A 317 0.07 2.07 3.59
CA SER A 317 0.16 0.63 3.28
C SER A 317 0.07 0.34 1.79
N GLY A 318 -0.91 0.92 1.11
CA GLY A 318 -1.11 0.67 -0.32
C GLY A 318 0.07 1.09 -1.18
N LEU A 319 0.82 2.14 -0.81
CA LEU A 319 1.97 2.60 -1.57
C LEU A 319 3.25 1.84 -1.20
N VAL A 320 3.44 1.50 0.07
CA VAL A 320 4.55 0.64 0.52
C VAL A 320 4.42 -0.76 -0.09
N GLU A 321 3.23 -1.35 -0.09
CA GLU A 321 2.96 -2.67 -0.66
C GLU A 321 2.98 -2.66 -2.20
N PHE A 322 2.64 -1.53 -2.83
CA PHE A 322 2.87 -1.31 -4.25
C PHE A 322 4.38 -1.35 -4.57
N ALA A 323 5.20 -0.67 -3.77
CA ALA A 323 6.66 -0.71 -3.93
C ALA A 323 7.21 -2.13 -3.74
N VAL A 324 6.72 -2.89 -2.75
CA VAL A 324 7.05 -4.31 -2.60
C VAL A 324 6.66 -5.11 -3.85
N SER A 325 5.47 -4.87 -4.41
CA SER A 325 4.99 -5.57 -5.61
C SER A 325 5.87 -5.28 -6.85
N VAL A 326 6.35 -4.04 -6.99
CA VAL A 326 7.34 -3.69 -8.02
C VAL A 326 8.65 -4.44 -7.82
N LEU A 327 9.18 -4.50 -6.58
CA LEU A 327 10.39 -5.26 -6.25
C LEU A 327 10.23 -6.75 -6.52
N VAL A 328 9.07 -7.34 -6.19
CA VAL A 328 8.75 -8.74 -6.48
C VAL A 328 8.81 -9.02 -7.99
N LEU A 329 8.26 -8.12 -8.83
CA LEU A 329 8.36 -8.25 -10.29
C LEU A 329 9.81 -8.18 -10.79
N GLN A 330 10.62 -7.31 -10.22
CA GLN A 330 12.03 -7.10 -10.63
C GLN A 330 12.95 -8.22 -10.15
N GLU A 331 12.82 -8.64 -8.90
CA GLU A 331 13.77 -9.56 -8.24
C GLU A 331 13.35 -11.03 -8.32
N GLY A 332 12.09 -11.32 -8.57
CA GLY A 332 11.57 -12.68 -8.52
C GLY A 332 11.68 -13.32 -7.14
N LEU A 333 11.53 -12.52 -6.08
CA LEU A 333 11.59 -12.96 -4.68
C LEU A 333 10.30 -12.60 -3.96
N LEU A 334 9.49 -13.63 -3.65
CA LEU A 334 8.26 -13.48 -2.90
C LEU A 334 8.58 -13.41 -1.40
N PRO A 335 8.18 -12.34 -0.69
CA PRO A 335 8.46 -12.19 0.73
C PRO A 335 7.65 -13.17 1.59
N VAL A 336 8.13 -13.43 2.80
CA VAL A 336 7.47 -14.33 3.74
C VAL A 336 6.34 -13.66 4.52
N ASN A 337 5.39 -14.49 4.98
CA ASN A 337 4.57 -14.22 6.16
C ASN A 337 5.42 -14.56 7.39
N ALA A 338 6.08 -13.56 7.97
CA ALA A 338 6.89 -13.79 9.16
C ALA A 338 6.01 -14.16 10.37
N GLY A 339 6.61 -14.83 11.36
CA GLY A 339 5.90 -15.23 12.57
C GLY A 339 4.83 -16.31 12.37
N TYR A 340 4.80 -16.98 11.23
CA TYR A 340 3.87 -18.08 10.97
C TYR A 340 4.09 -19.25 11.92
N THR A 341 3.03 -19.67 12.60
CA THR A 341 3.06 -20.76 13.61
C THR A 341 2.31 -22.01 13.18
N GLY A 342 1.49 -21.92 12.15
CA GLY A 342 0.73 -23.04 11.63
C GLY A 342 -0.48 -22.59 10.82
N GLN A 343 -1.08 -23.55 10.10
CA GLN A 343 -2.24 -23.27 9.25
C GLN A 343 -3.49 -23.03 10.10
N ASP A 344 -4.17 -21.93 9.81
CA ASP A 344 -5.53 -21.71 10.31
C ASP A 344 -6.53 -22.32 9.32
N PRO A 345 -7.49 -23.17 9.78
CA PRO A 345 -8.50 -23.74 8.90
C PRO A 345 -9.33 -22.73 8.11
N ALA A 346 -9.51 -21.51 8.64
CA ALA A 346 -10.22 -20.41 7.97
C ALA A 346 -9.37 -19.67 6.93
N CYS A 347 -8.05 -19.95 6.86
CA CYS A 347 -7.10 -19.23 6.00
C CYS A 347 -6.30 -20.20 5.12
N ARG A 348 -7.00 -21.09 4.39
CA ARG A 348 -6.36 -22.10 3.52
C ARG A 348 -5.90 -21.48 2.21
N LEU A 349 -4.66 -20.98 2.18
CA LEU A 349 -4.00 -20.36 1.05
C LEU A 349 -2.60 -20.98 0.86
N ASP A 350 -1.99 -20.83 -0.33
CA ASP A 350 -0.57 -21.13 -0.55
C ASP A 350 0.30 -19.99 0.03
N LEU A 351 0.49 -20.02 1.34
CA LEU A 351 1.25 -19.00 2.04
C LEU A 351 2.75 -19.18 1.84
N VAL A 352 3.45 -18.09 1.51
CA VAL A 352 4.91 -18.07 1.55
C VAL A 352 5.35 -17.99 3.01
N THR A 353 5.92 -19.06 3.54
CA THR A 353 6.32 -19.18 4.95
C THR A 353 7.78 -19.62 5.08
N GLN A 354 8.37 -19.50 6.27
CA GLN A 354 9.73 -19.90 6.63
C GLN A 354 10.82 -19.12 5.89
N VAL A 355 10.90 -19.21 4.56
CA VAL A 355 11.90 -18.52 3.73
C VAL A 355 11.22 -17.86 2.52
N PRO A 356 11.77 -16.77 1.99
CA PRO A 356 11.28 -16.16 0.76
C PRO A 356 11.30 -17.17 -0.39
N ARG A 357 10.25 -17.17 -1.21
CA ARG A 357 10.10 -18.09 -2.35
C ARG A 357 10.60 -17.42 -3.64
N ARG A 358 11.46 -18.10 -4.40
CA ARG A 358 11.85 -17.63 -5.72
C ARG A 358 10.83 -18.04 -6.77
N LEU A 359 10.35 -17.04 -7.49
CA LEU A 359 9.46 -17.18 -8.65
C LEU A 359 9.67 -15.96 -9.53
N LYS A 360 9.67 -16.10 -10.85
CA LYS A 360 9.72 -14.94 -11.76
C LYS A 360 8.29 -14.58 -12.18
N PRO A 361 7.60 -13.70 -11.43
CA PRO A 361 6.22 -13.35 -11.73
C PRO A 361 6.14 -12.42 -12.94
N ALA A 362 5.14 -12.60 -13.78
CA ALA A 362 4.75 -11.69 -14.83
C ALA A 362 3.60 -10.74 -14.36
N THR A 363 2.75 -11.24 -13.47
CA THR A 363 1.60 -10.50 -12.96
C THR A 363 1.49 -10.65 -11.44
N VAL A 364 1.44 -9.54 -10.74
CA VAL A 364 1.30 -9.44 -9.28
C VAL A 364 0.05 -8.64 -8.94
N VAL A 365 -0.67 -9.06 -7.91
CA VAL A 365 -1.80 -8.31 -7.36
C VAL A 365 -1.46 -7.81 -5.96
N SER A 366 -1.80 -6.55 -5.66
CA SER A 366 -1.77 -5.98 -4.31
C SER A 366 -3.18 -5.67 -3.86
N LEU A 367 -3.59 -6.17 -2.69
CA LEU A 367 -4.91 -5.98 -2.11
C LEU A 367 -4.80 -5.20 -0.80
N ASN A 368 -5.64 -4.18 -0.66
CA ASN A 368 -5.82 -3.44 0.59
C ASN A 368 -7.29 -3.39 0.99
N ALA A 369 -7.54 -3.53 2.28
CA ALA A 369 -8.84 -3.36 2.90
C ALA A 369 -8.76 -2.33 4.05
N ALA A 370 -9.86 -1.70 4.39
CA ALA A 370 -9.88 -0.67 5.42
C ALA A 370 -11.13 -0.74 6.29
N PHE A 371 -11.03 -0.19 7.49
CA PHE A 371 -12.19 0.17 8.27
C PHE A 371 -13.13 1.05 7.44
N GLY A 372 -14.44 0.93 7.65
CA GLY A 372 -15.46 1.48 6.77
C GLY A 372 -15.81 0.58 5.59
N GLY A 373 -15.13 -0.58 5.44
CA GLY A 373 -15.42 -1.58 4.42
C GLY A 373 -14.93 -1.20 3.02
N ALA A 374 -14.00 -0.26 2.89
CA ALA A 374 -13.42 0.07 1.59
C ALA A 374 -12.31 -0.92 1.21
N ASN A 375 -12.33 -1.39 -0.05
CA ASN A 375 -11.37 -2.34 -0.57
C ASN A 375 -10.81 -1.86 -1.91
N THR A 376 -9.50 -2.03 -2.12
CA THR A 376 -8.81 -1.65 -3.37
C THR A 376 -7.84 -2.74 -3.76
N ALA A 377 -7.89 -3.18 -5.01
CA ALA A 377 -6.93 -4.10 -5.61
C ALA A 377 -6.22 -3.42 -6.80
N LEU A 378 -4.92 -3.66 -6.92
CA LEU A 378 -4.06 -3.18 -8.00
C LEU A 378 -3.40 -4.37 -8.68
N VAL A 379 -3.40 -4.39 -10.02
CA VAL A 379 -2.73 -5.43 -10.82
C VAL A 379 -1.51 -4.81 -11.48
N LEU A 380 -0.35 -5.36 -11.18
CA LEU A 380 0.94 -4.92 -11.73
C LEU A 380 1.48 -5.99 -12.68
N GLY A 381 2.21 -5.53 -13.70
CA GLY A 381 2.94 -6.40 -14.62
C GLY A 381 4.40 -5.99 -14.73
N ALA A 382 5.24 -6.90 -15.17
CA ALA A 382 6.62 -6.58 -15.52
C ALA A 382 6.66 -5.45 -16.58
N ALA A 383 7.75 -4.69 -16.61
CA ALA A 383 7.95 -3.54 -17.49
C ALA A 383 7.96 -3.93 -18.98
#